data_7ac2638511181a33a09e106fe113f80e
#
_entry.id   7ac2638511181a33a09e106fe113f80e
#
_cell.length_a   1.000
_cell.length_b   1.000
_cell.length_c   1.000
_cell.angle_alpha   90.00
_cell.angle_beta   90.00
_cell.angle_gamma   90.00
#
_symmetry.space_group_name_H-M   'P 1'
#
loop_
_entity.id
_entity.type
_entity.pdbx_description
1 polymer ?
#
loop_
_entity_poly.entity_id
_entity_poly.type
_entity_poly.pdbx_seq_one_letter_code
_entity_poly.pdbx_strand_id
1 'polypeptide(L)'
;MTEDSKGPRSSVFTTMRFSKRRGLFLLENHLSRLDAHAARLRIDTKDITQESIMELLIKKPPQFDEGLLRIELSRQLDLNLSYRPLALENERVDAVTFPSPVWAKRVAGTKHGAWDAYFDAREHAENLGADLALMVHEYCIVDADRCTPLILDEDGVIWHSNSPNSVDSITLDAMRSSLLAAGYHIQTGKLNERLVARCVEAVAVGSGVGVFGIDTIDGEPIGDEGSRLFDLCASILNTKYNDDRSWEDVWT
;
A
#
# COMPACT_ATOMS: atom_id res chain seq x y z
N MET A 1 -3.52 -24.24 21.89
CA MET A 1 -3.54 -23.26 20.79
C MET A 1 -2.13 -23.29 20.20
N THR A 2 -1.99 -23.85 19.02
CA THR A 2 -0.70 -24.10 18.38
C THR A 2 -0.08 -22.78 17.92
N GLU A 3 1.23 -22.62 18.05
CA GLU A 3 2.07 -21.48 17.63
C GLU A 3 1.86 -21.03 16.16
N ASP A 4 1.17 -21.81 15.35
CA ASP A 4 0.85 -21.53 13.94
C ASP A 4 -0.22 -20.42 13.72
N SER A 5 -0.89 -19.92 14.77
CA SER A 5 -2.01 -18.98 14.63
C SER A 5 -1.60 -17.51 14.44
N LYS A 6 -0.31 -17.17 14.59
CA LYS A 6 0.23 -15.81 14.47
C LYS A 6 1.41 -15.68 13.49
N GLY A 7 1.80 -16.71 12.81
CA GLY A 7 2.94 -16.70 11.89
C GLY A 7 2.59 -16.08 10.53
N PRO A 8 3.61 -15.75 9.70
CA PRO A 8 3.39 -15.15 8.38
C PRO A 8 2.48 -15.97 7.47
N ARG A 9 2.42 -17.29 7.66
CA ARG A 9 1.57 -18.19 6.88
C ARG A 9 0.20 -18.47 7.50
N SER A 10 -0.19 -17.72 8.54
CA SER A 10 -1.51 -17.86 9.14
C SER A 10 -2.62 -17.29 8.26
N SER A 11 -2.32 -16.23 7.50
CA SER A 11 -3.26 -15.64 6.56
C SER A 11 -2.54 -14.84 5.47
N VAL A 12 -3.29 -14.47 4.44
CA VAL A 12 -2.93 -13.51 3.40
C VAL A 12 -4.05 -12.49 3.27
N PHE A 13 -3.72 -11.23 2.97
CA PHE A 13 -4.75 -10.22 2.86
C PHE A 13 -4.48 -9.20 1.74
N THR A 14 -5.53 -8.50 1.36
CA THR A 14 -5.46 -7.31 0.54
C THR A 14 -6.36 -6.22 1.11
N THR A 15 -6.03 -4.95 0.87
CA THR A 15 -6.85 -3.82 1.30
C THR A 15 -7.07 -2.91 0.10
N MET A 16 -8.33 -2.57 -0.16
CA MET A 16 -8.76 -1.76 -1.29
C MET A 16 -9.77 -0.70 -0.86
N ARG A 17 -9.92 0.32 -1.68
CA ARG A 17 -10.96 1.33 -1.50
C ARG A 17 -12.32 0.77 -1.93
N PHE A 18 -13.39 1.15 -1.24
CA PHE A 18 -14.77 0.88 -1.62
C PHE A 18 -15.64 2.13 -1.57
N SER A 19 -16.69 2.12 -2.38
CA SER A 19 -17.81 3.04 -2.31
C SER A 19 -19.09 2.24 -2.52
N LYS A 20 -20.10 2.39 -1.66
CA LYS A 20 -21.39 1.71 -1.84
C LYS A 20 -22.03 1.99 -3.20
N ARG A 21 -21.80 3.19 -3.72
CA ARG A 21 -22.37 3.63 -5.00
C ARG A 21 -21.61 3.07 -6.21
N ARG A 22 -20.28 2.84 -6.09
CA ARG A 22 -19.42 2.47 -7.21
C ARG A 22 -18.89 1.04 -7.10
N GLY A 23 -18.90 0.45 -5.93
CA GLY A 23 -18.33 -0.87 -5.67
C GLY A 23 -16.91 -0.84 -5.14
N LEU A 24 -16.03 -1.68 -5.69
CA LEU A 24 -14.66 -1.91 -5.25
C LEU A 24 -13.65 -1.39 -6.27
N PHE A 25 -12.71 -0.58 -5.81
CA PHE A 25 -11.69 0.01 -6.66
C PHE A 25 -10.59 -1.00 -6.99
N LEU A 26 -10.33 -1.23 -8.29
CA LEU A 26 -9.30 -2.15 -8.82
C LEU A 26 -9.39 -3.57 -8.24
N LEU A 27 -10.60 -4.11 -8.09
CA LEU A 27 -10.84 -5.42 -7.48
C LEU A 27 -10.00 -6.53 -8.11
N GLU A 28 -9.98 -6.64 -9.44
CA GLU A 28 -9.22 -7.66 -10.16
C GLU A 28 -7.73 -7.64 -9.80
N ASN A 29 -7.12 -6.43 -9.77
CA ASN A 29 -5.71 -6.28 -9.39
C ASN A 29 -5.45 -6.72 -7.94
N HIS A 30 -6.37 -6.40 -7.03
CA HIS A 30 -6.28 -6.78 -5.63
C HIS A 30 -6.41 -8.29 -5.44
N LEU A 31 -7.34 -8.94 -6.13
CA LEU A 31 -7.52 -10.40 -6.07
C LEU A 31 -6.33 -11.13 -6.71
N SER A 32 -5.86 -10.67 -7.86
CA SER A 32 -4.66 -11.23 -8.51
C SER A 32 -3.43 -11.19 -7.60
N ARG A 33 -3.19 -10.06 -6.91
CA ARG A 33 -2.11 -9.97 -5.92
C ARG A 33 -2.36 -10.87 -4.71
N LEU A 34 -3.59 -10.97 -4.22
CA LEU A 34 -3.96 -11.87 -3.12
C LEU A 34 -3.60 -13.32 -3.44
N ASP A 35 -3.97 -13.79 -4.63
CA ASP A 35 -3.67 -15.15 -5.12
C ASP A 35 -2.17 -15.39 -5.26
N ALA A 36 -1.44 -14.43 -5.86
CA ALA A 36 0.01 -14.52 -5.99
C ALA A 36 0.71 -14.63 -4.62
N HIS A 37 0.26 -13.85 -3.62
CA HIS A 37 0.78 -13.91 -2.26
C HIS A 37 0.38 -15.20 -1.55
N ALA A 38 -0.87 -15.67 -1.69
CA ALA A 38 -1.34 -16.94 -1.16
C ALA A 38 -0.49 -18.12 -1.67
N ALA A 39 -0.22 -18.16 -2.98
CA ALA A 39 0.62 -19.19 -3.60
C ALA A 39 2.04 -19.18 -3.00
N ARG A 40 2.67 -18.00 -2.81
CA ARG A 40 3.98 -17.88 -2.17
C ARG A 40 3.97 -18.35 -0.73
N LEU A 41 2.90 -18.07 0.01
CA LEU A 41 2.71 -18.48 1.41
C LEU A 41 2.23 -19.93 1.55
N ARG A 42 1.88 -20.60 0.44
CA ARG A 42 1.28 -21.95 0.39
C ARG A 42 -0.06 -22.02 1.14
N ILE A 43 -0.87 -20.99 0.95
CA ILE A 43 -2.28 -20.96 1.34
C ILE A 43 -3.08 -21.38 0.12
N ASP A 44 -3.95 -22.38 0.24
CA ASP A 44 -4.79 -22.83 -0.88
C ASP A 44 -5.92 -21.83 -1.13
N THR A 45 -6.15 -21.48 -2.40
CA THR A 45 -7.22 -20.56 -2.83
C THR A 45 -8.23 -21.21 -3.76
N LYS A 46 -8.13 -22.53 -4.02
CA LYS A 46 -8.92 -23.23 -5.05
C LYS A 46 -10.44 -23.07 -4.88
N ASP A 47 -10.90 -23.01 -3.63
CA ASP A 47 -12.32 -22.89 -3.30
C ASP A 47 -12.73 -21.41 -3.09
N ILE A 48 -11.78 -20.47 -3.22
CA ILE A 48 -12.02 -19.04 -3.09
C ILE A 48 -12.07 -18.43 -4.49
N THR A 49 -13.27 -18.31 -5.02
CA THR A 49 -13.51 -17.67 -6.33
C THR A 49 -13.94 -16.22 -6.16
N GLN A 50 -13.88 -15.46 -7.25
CA GLN A 50 -14.40 -14.10 -7.26
C GLN A 50 -15.88 -14.10 -6.87
N GLU A 51 -16.66 -15.07 -7.35
CA GLU A 51 -18.07 -15.22 -7.02
C GLU A 51 -18.30 -15.44 -5.52
N SER A 52 -17.50 -16.30 -4.86
CA SER A 52 -17.62 -16.54 -3.42
C SER A 52 -17.30 -15.28 -2.60
N ILE A 53 -16.34 -14.46 -3.05
CA ILE A 53 -16.02 -13.17 -2.45
C ILE A 53 -17.17 -12.19 -2.63
N MET A 54 -17.72 -12.09 -3.86
CA MET A 54 -18.85 -11.21 -4.17
C MET A 54 -20.10 -11.58 -3.34
N GLU A 55 -20.42 -12.87 -3.23
CA GLU A 55 -21.51 -13.33 -2.39
C GLU A 55 -21.34 -12.92 -0.91
N LEU A 56 -20.10 -13.01 -0.40
CA LEU A 56 -19.83 -12.62 0.98
C LEU A 56 -19.97 -11.11 1.18
N LEU A 57 -19.53 -10.30 0.21
CA LEU A 57 -19.66 -8.85 0.22
C LEU A 57 -21.12 -8.40 0.21
N ILE A 58 -21.98 -9.08 -0.57
CA ILE A 58 -23.42 -8.84 -0.59
C ILE A 58 -24.06 -9.22 0.76
N LYS A 59 -23.64 -10.32 1.37
CA LYS A 59 -24.14 -10.76 2.68
C LYS A 59 -23.68 -9.90 3.84
N LYS A 60 -22.52 -9.25 3.70
CA LYS A 60 -21.89 -8.40 4.74
C LYS A 60 -21.54 -7.02 4.18
N PRO A 61 -22.53 -6.19 3.84
CA PRO A 61 -22.26 -4.87 3.27
C PRO A 61 -21.61 -3.93 4.30
N PRO A 62 -20.87 -2.90 3.86
CA PRO A 62 -20.31 -1.88 4.75
C PRO A 62 -21.42 -1.07 5.44
N GLN A 63 -21.11 -0.56 6.64
CA GLN A 63 -22.06 0.29 7.40
C GLN A 63 -22.00 1.77 7.00
N PHE A 64 -20.97 2.20 6.29
CA PHE A 64 -20.74 3.57 5.82
C PHE A 64 -20.50 3.59 4.30
N ASP A 65 -20.60 4.76 3.68
CA ASP A 65 -20.70 4.87 2.22
C ASP A 65 -19.38 4.66 1.49
N GLU A 66 -18.27 5.10 2.07
CA GLU A 66 -16.93 4.97 1.49
C GLU A 66 -15.88 4.62 2.54
N GLY A 67 -14.84 3.93 2.13
CA GLY A 67 -13.76 3.57 3.03
C GLY A 67 -12.82 2.51 2.46
N LEU A 68 -12.25 1.73 3.36
CA LEU A 68 -11.35 0.64 3.04
C LEU A 68 -11.96 -0.70 3.43
N LEU A 69 -11.91 -1.62 2.49
CA LEU A 69 -12.21 -3.04 2.69
C LEU A 69 -10.90 -3.81 2.78
N ARG A 70 -10.70 -4.57 3.85
CA ARG A 70 -9.68 -5.62 3.93
C ARG A 70 -10.36 -6.97 3.73
N ILE A 71 -9.88 -7.70 2.75
CA ILE A 71 -10.20 -9.10 2.51
C ILE A 71 -9.01 -9.91 3.04
N GLU A 72 -9.28 -10.83 3.95
CA GLU A 72 -8.26 -11.69 4.55
C GLU A 72 -8.69 -13.15 4.46
N LEU A 73 -7.81 -13.97 3.89
CA LEU A 73 -7.95 -15.41 3.79
C LEU A 73 -7.03 -16.08 4.79
N SER A 74 -7.61 -16.82 5.75
CA SER A 74 -6.85 -17.62 6.71
C SER A 74 -6.32 -18.90 6.05
N ARG A 75 -5.33 -19.52 6.69
CA ARG A 75 -4.82 -20.83 6.27
C ARG A 75 -5.87 -21.95 6.37
N GLN A 76 -6.88 -21.77 7.20
CA GLN A 76 -8.03 -22.67 7.35
C GLN A 76 -9.11 -22.42 6.30
N LEU A 77 -8.86 -21.55 5.32
CA LEU A 77 -9.75 -21.13 4.24
C LEU A 77 -10.95 -20.27 4.72
N ASP A 78 -10.87 -19.70 5.94
CA ASP A 78 -11.86 -18.74 6.39
C ASP A 78 -11.64 -17.39 5.71
N LEU A 79 -12.65 -16.93 4.99
CA LEU A 79 -12.65 -15.63 4.34
C LEU A 79 -13.28 -14.58 5.27
N ASN A 80 -12.48 -13.59 5.67
CA ASN A 80 -12.89 -12.52 6.57
C ASN A 80 -12.90 -11.18 5.85
N LEU A 81 -13.94 -10.38 6.11
CA LEU A 81 -14.07 -9.01 5.63
C LEU A 81 -14.03 -8.05 6.82
N SER A 82 -13.26 -6.99 6.69
CA SER A 82 -13.29 -5.88 7.63
C SER A 82 -13.31 -4.54 6.91
N TYR A 83 -14.15 -3.63 7.41
CA TYR A 83 -14.33 -2.29 6.85
C TYR A 83 -13.84 -1.24 7.83
N ARG A 84 -13.20 -0.21 7.31
CA ARG A 84 -12.81 0.96 8.11
C ARG A 84 -12.97 2.23 7.28
N PRO A 85 -13.26 3.38 7.91
CA PRO A 85 -13.29 4.66 7.21
C PRO A 85 -11.89 5.02 6.68
N LEU A 86 -11.85 5.90 5.68
CA LEU A 86 -10.62 6.61 5.32
C LEU A 86 -10.27 7.56 6.46
N ALA A 87 -8.99 7.63 6.80
CA ALA A 87 -8.49 8.58 7.80
C ALA A 87 -7.89 9.82 7.11
N LEU A 88 -6.60 9.78 6.82
CA LEU A 88 -5.91 10.81 6.06
C LEU A 88 -5.84 10.42 4.58
N GLU A 89 -6.04 11.37 3.68
CA GLU A 89 -5.94 11.15 2.24
C GLU A 89 -5.42 12.41 1.53
N ASN A 90 -4.41 12.23 0.69
CA ASN A 90 -3.79 13.31 -0.09
C ASN A 90 -3.30 14.48 0.78
N GLU A 91 -2.56 14.15 1.82
CA GLU A 91 -2.02 15.10 2.80
C GLU A 91 -0.50 15.21 2.67
N ARG A 92 0.04 16.33 3.14
CA ARG A 92 1.46 16.45 3.41
C ARG A 92 1.73 15.99 4.84
N VAL A 93 2.80 15.23 5.03
CA VAL A 93 3.04 14.46 6.25
C VAL A 93 4.49 14.53 6.69
N ASP A 94 4.69 14.37 7.98
CA ASP A 94 5.99 14.10 8.57
C ASP A 94 6.21 12.59 8.68
N ALA A 95 7.40 12.13 8.31
CA ALA A 95 7.77 10.74 8.38
C ALA A 95 8.89 10.49 9.38
N VAL A 96 8.90 9.29 9.96
CA VAL A 96 10.01 8.81 10.78
C VAL A 96 10.50 7.47 10.26
N THR A 97 11.77 7.16 10.50
CA THR A 97 12.33 5.86 10.14
C THR A 97 12.02 4.81 11.22
N PHE A 98 11.79 3.57 10.78
CA PHE A 98 11.56 2.42 11.66
C PHE A 98 12.24 1.17 11.10
N PRO A 99 12.86 0.31 11.92
CA PRO A 99 13.50 -0.91 11.45
C PRO A 99 12.52 -1.84 10.71
N SER A 100 12.84 -2.19 9.48
CA SER A 100 12.04 -3.15 8.70
C SER A 100 12.27 -4.57 9.20
N PRO A 101 11.22 -5.39 9.37
CA PRO A 101 11.40 -6.81 9.60
C PRO A 101 12.04 -7.47 8.38
N VAL A 102 12.90 -8.45 8.63
CA VAL A 102 13.52 -9.27 7.57
C VAL A 102 12.78 -10.60 7.50
N TRP A 103 12.19 -10.85 6.35
CA TRP A 103 11.41 -12.06 6.13
C TRP A 103 12.16 -13.07 5.26
N ALA A 104 11.88 -14.35 5.47
CA ALA A 104 12.34 -15.40 4.57
C ALA A 104 11.83 -15.15 3.14
N LYS A 105 12.59 -15.54 2.12
CA LYS A 105 12.35 -15.24 0.68
C LYS A 105 10.90 -15.45 0.22
N ARG A 106 10.18 -16.44 0.78
CA ARG A 106 8.77 -16.70 0.38
C ARG A 106 7.78 -15.75 1.02
N VAL A 107 8.12 -15.14 2.15
CA VAL A 107 7.29 -14.22 2.92
C VAL A 107 7.55 -12.78 2.52
N ALA A 108 8.80 -12.46 2.27
CA ALA A 108 9.24 -11.11 1.91
C ALA A 108 8.37 -10.52 0.77
N GLY A 109 7.91 -9.28 0.92
CA GLY A 109 7.08 -8.58 -0.06
C GLY A 109 5.65 -9.15 -0.23
N THR A 110 5.16 -9.94 0.73
CA THR A 110 3.75 -10.40 0.73
C THR A 110 2.96 -9.72 1.84
N LYS A 111 1.66 -9.55 1.64
CA LYS A 111 0.72 -9.14 2.70
C LYS A 111 0.26 -10.39 3.46
N HIS A 112 0.85 -10.62 4.63
CA HIS A 112 0.75 -11.90 5.37
C HIS A 112 0.23 -11.72 6.80
N GLY A 113 -0.08 -12.81 7.49
CA GLY A 113 -0.71 -12.79 8.82
C GLY A 113 0.11 -12.18 9.96
N ALA A 114 1.45 -12.18 9.88
CA ALA A 114 2.31 -11.52 10.88
C ALA A 114 2.57 -10.06 10.49
N TRP A 115 1.55 -9.21 10.61
CA TRP A 115 1.61 -7.80 10.20
C TRP A 115 1.90 -6.84 11.38
N ASP A 116 2.15 -7.37 12.57
CA ASP A 116 2.34 -6.60 13.81
C ASP A 116 3.46 -5.56 13.67
N ALA A 117 4.60 -5.92 13.05
CA ALA A 117 5.72 -4.99 12.85
C ALA A 117 5.36 -3.70 12.08
N TYR A 118 4.35 -3.76 11.20
CA TYR A 118 3.85 -2.57 10.49
C TYR A 118 2.88 -1.76 11.35
N PHE A 119 2.16 -2.40 12.26
CA PHE A 119 1.34 -1.70 13.25
C PHE A 119 2.23 -1.04 14.31
N ASP A 120 3.28 -1.73 14.79
CA ASP A 120 4.26 -1.18 15.72
C ASP A 120 4.99 0.03 15.11
N ALA A 121 5.33 -0.04 13.82
CA ALA A 121 5.93 1.08 13.10
C ALA A 121 5.00 2.29 13.06
N ARG A 122 3.71 2.08 12.79
CA ARG A 122 2.71 3.15 12.80
C ARG A 122 2.55 3.77 14.18
N GLU A 123 2.39 2.94 15.22
CA GLU A 123 2.29 3.40 16.61
C GLU A 123 3.54 4.20 17.02
N HIS A 124 4.73 3.77 16.57
CA HIS A 124 5.96 4.51 16.81
C HIS A 124 5.92 5.90 16.16
N ALA A 125 5.49 6.01 14.90
CA ALA A 125 5.34 7.31 14.24
C ALA A 125 4.34 8.21 14.97
N GLU A 126 3.16 7.69 15.30
CA GLU A 126 2.13 8.43 16.04
C GLU A 126 2.63 8.92 17.41
N ASN A 127 3.40 8.10 18.14
CA ASN A 127 3.99 8.46 19.43
C ASN A 127 5.05 9.58 19.30
N LEU A 128 5.67 9.74 18.14
CA LEU A 128 6.61 10.82 17.83
C LEU A 128 5.93 12.04 17.19
N GLY A 129 4.60 12.00 17.01
CA GLY A 129 3.84 13.07 16.37
C GLY A 129 3.98 13.10 14.86
N ALA A 130 4.46 12.02 14.25
CA ALA A 130 4.56 11.86 12.81
C ALA A 130 3.40 11.01 12.26
N ASP A 131 3.14 11.14 10.97
CA ASP A 131 2.01 10.49 10.29
C ASP A 131 2.39 9.19 9.59
N LEU A 132 3.68 8.98 9.31
CA LEU A 132 4.17 7.90 8.47
C LEU A 132 5.44 7.27 9.04
N ALA A 133 5.49 5.93 9.07
CA ALA A 133 6.72 5.20 9.34
C ALA A 133 7.34 4.67 8.03
N LEU A 134 8.56 5.08 7.72
CA LEU A 134 9.37 4.54 6.64
C LEU A 134 10.18 3.35 7.16
N MET A 135 9.93 2.18 6.57
CA MET A 135 10.58 0.93 6.96
C MET A 135 11.99 0.87 6.39
N VAL A 136 13.01 0.80 7.25
CA VAL A 136 14.42 0.86 6.84
C VAL A 136 15.14 -0.45 7.10
N HIS A 137 15.91 -0.92 6.12
CA HIS A 137 16.82 -2.06 6.23
C HIS A 137 18.13 -1.76 5.49
N GLU A 138 19.27 -2.04 6.11
CA GLU A 138 20.62 -1.77 5.55
C GLU A 138 20.77 -0.33 5.01
N TYR A 139 20.34 0.66 5.79
CA TYR A 139 20.39 2.10 5.43
C TYR A 139 19.60 2.47 4.17
N CYS A 140 18.60 1.67 3.80
CA CYS A 140 17.72 1.93 2.68
C CYS A 140 16.26 1.90 3.14
N ILE A 141 15.44 2.82 2.65
CA ILE A 141 14.00 2.74 2.77
C ILE A 141 13.53 1.58 1.89
N VAL A 142 12.87 0.60 2.48
CA VAL A 142 12.41 -0.61 1.76
C VAL A 142 10.90 -0.62 1.53
N ASP A 143 10.13 0.01 2.40
CA ASP A 143 8.67 0.15 2.29
C ASP A 143 8.21 1.24 3.27
N ALA A 144 6.89 1.39 3.49
CA ALA A 144 6.32 2.13 4.60
C ALA A 144 5.24 1.29 5.31
N ASP A 145 4.77 1.75 6.46
CA ASP A 145 3.81 1.02 7.28
C ASP A 145 2.50 0.68 6.53
N ARG A 146 2.07 1.51 5.58
CA ARG A 146 0.79 1.37 4.85
C ARG A 146 0.76 1.81 3.40
N CYS A 147 1.88 2.28 2.86
CA CYS A 147 1.99 2.82 1.50
C CYS A 147 3.38 2.56 0.91
N THR A 148 3.58 2.91 -0.34
CA THR A 148 4.84 2.71 -1.06
C THR A 148 5.56 4.03 -1.25
N PRO A 149 6.76 4.23 -0.67
CA PRO A 149 7.57 5.42 -0.86
C PRO A 149 8.11 5.54 -2.28
N LEU A 150 8.08 6.76 -2.81
CA LEU A 150 8.62 7.15 -4.10
C LEU A 150 9.53 8.36 -3.90
N ILE A 151 10.69 8.33 -4.49
CA ILE A 151 11.68 9.42 -4.45
C ILE A 151 11.85 9.96 -5.87
N LEU A 152 11.57 11.23 -6.08
CA LEU A 152 11.90 11.95 -7.31
C LEU A 152 13.29 12.54 -7.17
N ASP A 153 14.21 12.19 -8.05
CA ASP A 153 15.55 12.76 -8.08
C ASP A 153 15.65 14.00 -8.99
N GLU A 154 16.82 14.63 -8.98
CA GLU A 154 17.14 15.82 -9.76
C GLU A 154 17.14 15.58 -11.28
N ASP A 155 17.25 14.33 -11.72
CA ASP A 155 17.19 13.92 -13.13
C ASP A 155 15.75 13.65 -13.61
N GLY A 156 14.76 13.84 -12.75
CA GLY A 156 13.34 13.59 -13.06
C GLY A 156 12.96 12.11 -13.06
N VAL A 157 13.74 11.26 -12.38
CA VAL A 157 13.46 9.85 -12.24
C VAL A 157 12.73 9.59 -10.92
N ILE A 158 11.61 8.89 -10.98
CA ILE A 158 10.88 8.40 -9.81
C ILE A 158 11.44 7.04 -9.43
N TRP A 159 12.00 6.95 -8.25
CA TRP A 159 12.54 5.71 -7.70
C TRP A 159 11.61 5.09 -6.68
N HIS A 160 11.41 3.78 -6.75
CA HIS A 160 10.82 2.99 -5.68
C HIS A 160 11.73 1.82 -5.30
N SER A 161 11.51 1.26 -4.12
CA SER A 161 12.40 0.23 -3.58
C SER A 161 12.45 -1.02 -4.45
N ASN A 162 13.66 -1.56 -4.66
CA ASN A 162 13.90 -2.89 -5.24
C ASN A 162 14.09 -3.97 -4.16
N SER A 163 13.82 -3.66 -2.91
CA SER A 163 13.92 -4.61 -1.80
C SER A 163 12.93 -5.75 -1.98
N PRO A 164 13.33 -7.00 -1.73
CA PRO A 164 12.40 -8.12 -1.69
C PRO A 164 11.34 -7.98 -0.58
N ASN A 165 11.58 -7.12 0.42
CA ASN A 165 10.61 -6.85 1.50
C ASN A 165 9.55 -5.80 1.10
N SER A 166 9.76 -5.04 0.04
CA SER A 166 8.74 -4.11 -0.48
C SER A 166 7.56 -4.87 -1.07
N VAL A 167 6.36 -4.44 -0.71
CA VAL A 167 5.12 -5.03 -1.26
C VAL A 167 4.79 -4.37 -2.60
N ASP A 168 4.43 -5.17 -3.60
CA ASP A 168 3.98 -4.65 -4.90
C ASP A 168 2.80 -3.71 -4.74
N SER A 169 2.94 -2.49 -5.29
CA SER A 169 1.98 -1.40 -5.12
C SER A 169 0.97 -1.34 -6.26
N ILE A 170 -0.27 -1.78 -6.00
CA ILE A 170 -1.37 -1.64 -6.97
C ILE A 170 -1.62 -0.17 -7.30
N THR A 171 -1.49 0.73 -6.32
CA THR A 171 -1.69 2.16 -6.52
C THR A 171 -0.64 2.74 -7.47
N LEU A 172 0.65 2.43 -7.27
CA LEU A 172 1.71 2.85 -8.18
C LEU A 172 1.49 2.28 -9.59
N ASP A 173 1.14 1.00 -9.69
CA ASP A 173 0.90 0.37 -10.99
C ASP A 173 -0.26 1.02 -11.74
N ALA A 174 -1.34 1.37 -11.05
CA ALA A 174 -2.46 2.10 -11.64
C ALA A 174 -2.07 3.49 -12.15
N MET A 175 -1.08 4.12 -11.54
CA MET A 175 -0.60 5.47 -11.93
C MET A 175 0.50 5.43 -12.99
N ARG A 176 1.19 4.32 -13.15
CA ARG A 176 2.42 4.18 -13.95
C ARG A 176 2.31 4.76 -15.36
N SER A 177 1.26 4.40 -16.11
CA SER A 177 1.07 4.89 -17.48
C SER A 177 0.89 6.41 -17.56
N SER A 178 0.19 7.00 -16.59
CA SER A 178 -0.05 8.44 -16.52
C SER A 178 1.21 9.21 -16.13
N LEU A 179 2.02 8.67 -15.20
CA LEU A 179 3.31 9.25 -14.83
C LEU A 179 4.29 9.23 -16.01
N LEU A 180 4.36 8.12 -16.76
CA LEU A 180 5.17 8.03 -17.97
C LEU A 180 4.69 9.03 -19.04
N ALA A 181 3.38 9.17 -19.24
CA ALA A 181 2.80 10.15 -20.18
C ALA A 181 3.09 11.59 -19.75
N ALA A 182 3.25 11.86 -18.48
CA ALA A 182 3.68 13.16 -17.94
C ALA A 182 5.20 13.41 -18.05
N GLY A 183 5.96 12.45 -18.61
CA GLY A 183 7.38 12.59 -18.88
C GLY A 183 8.31 12.08 -17.79
N TYR A 184 7.78 11.47 -16.73
CA TYR A 184 8.60 10.87 -15.68
C TYR A 184 9.06 9.47 -16.06
N HIS A 185 10.29 9.12 -15.69
CA HIS A 185 10.79 7.75 -15.72
C HIS A 185 10.63 7.10 -14.37
N ILE A 186 10.18 5.84 -14.34
CA ILE A 186 9.99 5.10 -13.08
C ILE A 186 10.97 3.94 -13.04
N GLN A 187 11.83 3.93 -12.03
CA GLN A 187 12.86 2.91 -11.84
C GLN A 187 12.79 2.28 -10.44
N THR A 188 13.32 1.07 -10.33
CA THR A 188 13.52 0.41 -9.05
C THR A 188 14.99 0.53 -8.63
N GLY A 189 15.22 0.77 -7.33
CA GLY A 189 16.55 0.91 -6.81
C GLY A 189 16.63 0.86 -5.29
N LYS A 190 17.83 1.03 -4.75
CA LYS A 190 18.03 1.21 -3.32
C LYS A 190 17.72 2.66 -2.96
N LEU A 191 16.67 2.89 -2.18
CA LEU A 191 16.34 4.21 -1.66
C LEU A 191 17.24 4.51 -0.44
N ASN A 192 18.54 4.70 -0.70
CA ASN A 192 19.55 4.94 0.32
C ASN A 192 19.65 6.42 0.70
N GLU A 193 20.37 6.72 1.76
CA GLU A 193 20.60 8.08 2.26
C GLU A 193 21.06 9.06 1.18
N ARG A 194 21.92 8.61 0.25
CA ARG A 194 22.43 9.47 -0.83
C ARG A 194 21.33 9.88 -1.81
N LEU A 195 20.40 8.95 -2.12
CA LEU A 195 19.27 9.25 -2.99
C LEU A 195 18.29 10.18 -2.27
N VAL A 196 18.02 9.91 -0.98
CA VAL A 196 17.13 10.75 -0.16
C VAL A 196 17.68 12.17 0.01
N ALA A 197 18.98 12.31 0.27
CA ALA A 197 19.65 13.61 0.41
C ALA A 197 19.65 14.47 -0.88
N ARG A 198 19.40 13.87 -2.03
CA ARG A 198 19.33 14.52 -3.35
C ARG A 198 17.92 14.51 -3.94
N CYS A 199 16.91 14.15 -3.14
CA CYS A 199 15.55 14.11 -3.66
C CYS A 199 15.02 15.52 -3.90
N VAL A 200 14.34 15.69 -5.02
CA VAL A 200 13.57 16.91 -5.33
C VAL A 200 12.24 16.86 -4.59
N GLU A 201 11.67 15.66 -4.48
CA GLU A 201 10.40 15.46 -3.78
C GLU A 201 10.25 13.99 -3.37
N ALA A 202 9.73 13.74 -2.19
CA ALA A 202 9.34 12.43 -1.72
C ALA A 202 7.83 12.35 -1.54
N VAL A 203 7.25 11.28 -2.05
CA VAL A 203 5.81 10.98 -1.88
C VAL A 203 5.63 9.53 -1.48
N ALA A 204 4.48 9.18 -0.93
CA ALA A 204 4.12 7.78 -0.71
C ALA A 204 2.69 7.53 -1.19
N VAL A 205 2.47 6.39 -1.87
CA VAL A 205 1.19 6.08 -2.51
C VAL A 205 0.60 4.78 -2.00
N GLY A 206 -0.73 4.75 -1.79
CA GLY A 206 -1.39 3.55 -1.27
C GLY A 206 -2.91 3.65 -1.29
N SER A 207 -3.59 2.49 -1.34
CA SER A 207 -5.06 2.44 -1.40
C SER A 207 -5.75 3.14 -0.23
N GLY A 208 -5.08 3.24 0.92
CA GLY A 208 -5.65 3.81 2.14
C GLY A 208 -5.26 5.25 2.43
N VAL A 209 -4.28 5.79 1.70
CA VAL A 209 -3.76 7.15 1.91
C VAL A 209 -3.88 8.02 0.66
N GLY A 210 -4.24 7.41 -0.50
CA GLY A 210 -4.12 8.11 -1.76
C GLY A 210 -2.64 8.44 -2.02
N VAL A 211 -2.28 9.70 -1.83
CA VAL A 211 -0.91 10.21 -1.91
C VAL A 211 -0.57 10.96 -0.64
N PHE A 212 0.57 10.65 -0.04
CA PHE A 212 1.22 11.48 0.97
C PHE A 212 2.40 12.22 0.34
N GLY A 213 2.48 13.54 0.52
CA GLY A 213 3.70 14.31 0.29
C GLY A 213 4.54 14.28 1.57
N ILE A 214 5.78 13.85 1.49
CA ILE A 214 6.65 13.73 2.67
C ILE A 214 7.48 15.01 2.80
N ASP A 215 7.25 15.78 3.86
CA ASP A 215 7.93 17.07 4.11
C ASP A 215 9.20 16.89 4.93
N THR A 216 9.17 15.98 5.90
CA THR A 216 10.33 15.70 6.75
C THR A 216 10.57 14.20 6.90
N ILE A 217 11.81 13.81 7.15
CA ILE A 217 12.18 12.47 7.62
C ILE A 217 13.02 12.62 8.88
N ASP A 218 12.57 12.02 9.99
CA ASP A 218 13.20 12.14 11.33
C ASP A 218 13.42 13.60 11.77
N GLY A 219 12.47 14.48 11.39
CA GLY A 219 12.49 15.91 11.69
C GLY A 219 13.35 16.78 10.76
N GLU A 220 14.07 16.17 9.82
CA GLU A 220 14.87 16.89 8.83
C GLU A 220 14.05 17.13 7.54
N PRO A 221 13.93 18.38 7.08
CA PRO A 221 13.25 18.69 5.84
C PRO A 221 13.90 17.99 4.64
N ILE A 222 13.07 17.51 3.70
CA ILE A 222 13.53 16.87 2.47
C ILE A 222 12.87 17.46 1.24
N GLY A 223 13.58 17.37 0.11
CA GLY A 223 13.10 17.89 -1.18
C GLY A 223 13.26 19.40 -1.34
N ASP A 224 12.82 19.89 -2.47
CA ASP A 224 12.84 21.30 -2.84
C ASP A 224 11.46 21.94 -2.60
N GLU A 225 11.42 23.27 -2.50
CA GLU A 225 10.14 23.99 -2.48
C GLU A 225 9.40 23.83 -3.83
N GLY A 226 8.14 23.37 -3.77
CA GLY A 226 7.24 23.29 -4.92
C GLY A 226 6.89 21.87 -5.34
N SER A 227 5.83 21.36 -4.75
CA SER A 227 5.28 20.01 -4.94
C SER A 227 4.72 19.79 -6.34
N ARG A 228 5.48 19.14 -7.21
CA ARG A 228 4.99 18.79 -8.56
C ARG A 228 4.54 17.34 -8.62
N LEU A 229 5.29 16.43 -7.98
CA LEU A 229 4.98 15.00 -8.00
C LEU A 229 3.77 14.68 -7.13
N PHE A 230 3.64 15.29 -5.95
CA PHE A 230 2.49 15.13 -5.07
C PHE A 230 1.20 15.53 -5.78
N ASP A 231 1.12 16.76 -6.32
CA ASP A 231 -0.05 17.28 -7.02
C ASP A 231 -0.41 16.43 -8.25
N LEU A 232 0.59 16.02 -9.02
CA LEU A 232 0.40 15.14 -10.18
C LEU A 232 -0.15 13.78 -9.77
N CYS A 233 0.45 13.14 -8.76
CA CYS A 233 -0.01 11.86 -8.25
C CYS A 233 -1.44 11.93 -7.73
N ALA A 234 -1.77 12.97 -6.94
CA ALA A 234 -3.11 13.21 -6.43
C ALA A 234 -4.13 13.41 -7.58
N SER A 235 -3.76 14.20 -8.59
CA SER A 235 -4.60 14.42 -9.79
C SER A 235 -4.83 13.13 -10.59
N ILE A 236 -3.78 12.33 -10.80
CA ILE A 236 -3.89 11.03 -11.50
C ILE A 236 -4.83 10.10 -10.73
N LEU A 237 -4.67 9.97 -9.42
CA LEU A 237 -5.54 9.11 -8.61
C LEU A 237 -6.97 9.61 -8.59
N ASN A 238 -7.20 10.92 -8.47
CA ASN A 238 -8.54 11.48 -8.53
C ASN A 238 -9.21 11.19 -9.89
N THR A 239 -8.47 11.28 -10.98
CA THR A 239 -8.96 10.89 -12.31
C THR A 239 -9.36 9.42 -12.35
N LYS A 240 -8.54 8.53 -11.76
CA LYS A 240 -8.85 7.09 -11.65
C LYS A 240 -10.06 6.82 -10.77
N TYR A 241 -10.18 7.51 -9.65
CA TYR A 241 -11.36 7.39 -8.77
C TYR A 241 -12.64 7.88 -9.44
N ASN A 242 -12.57 8.80 -10.39
CA ASN A 242 -13.71 9.28 -11.16
C ASN A 242 -14.01 8.45 -12.43
N ASP A 243 -13.16 7.50 -12.79
CA ASP A 243 -13.37 6.59 -13.92
C ASP A 243 -14.15 5.36 -13.45
N ASP A 244 -15.41 5.22 -13.86
CA ASP A 244 -16.28 4.10 -13.47
C ASP A 244 -15.70 2.73 -13.88
N ARG A 245 -14.86 2.67 -14.93
CA ARG A 245 -14.16 1.43 -15.34
C ARG A 245 -13.13 0.93 -14.33
N SER A 246 -12.77 1.75 -13.37
CA SER A 246 -11.85 1.38 -12.28
C SER A 246 -12.57 0.75 -11.09
N TRP A 247 -13.90 0.64 -11.15
CA TRP A 247 -14.73 0.14 -10.07
C TRP A 247 -15.52 -1.08 -10.51
N GLU A 248 -15.57 -2.09 -9.66
CA GLU A 248 -16.40 -3.27 -9.83
C GLU A 248 -17.62 -3.13 -8.92
N ASP A 249 -18.82 -3.06 -9.54
CA ASP A 249 -20.07 -2.94 -8.81
C ASP A 249 -20.38 -4.21 -7.99
N VAL A 250 -20.82 -4.03 -6.76
CA VAL A 250 -21.12 -5.13 -5.81
C VAL A 250 -22.50 -4.98 -5.22
N TRP A 251 -22.96 -3.75 -4.99
CA TRP A 251 -24.12 -3.49 -4.12
C TRP A 251 -25.28 -2.75 -4.81
N THR A 252 -25.18 -2.39 -6.09
CA THR A 252 -26.26 -1.69 -6.86
C THR A 252 -27.05 -2.60 -7.76
#